data_66287ae2e77934f655c4b456256d9ca4
#
_entry.id   66287ae2e77934f655c4b456256d9ca4
#
_cell.length_a   1.000
_cell.length_b   1.000
_cell.length_c   1.000
_cell.angle_alpha   90.00
_cell.angle_beta   90.00
_cell.angle_gamma   90.00
#
_symmetry.space_group_name_H-M   'P 1'
#
loop_
_entity.id
_entity.type
_entity.pdbx_description
1 polymer ?
#
loop_
_entity_poly.entity_id
_entity_poly.type
_entity_poly.pdbx_seq_one_letter_code
_entity_poly.pdbx_strand_id
1 'polypeptide(L)'
;MNKTQLFAKLKKELNITKFIPIAGLSNDNYLLDNKYVLKISYDNHFPLCTDYILLDSAYDKNLGVKILKEYSTPFYQLSYYQENLKSIPEKNLTFEQLDKIIIGIKQFHSLPHSNLRKISIKELCKEFLIFSHSKAFGFLDIFVDLPEKDIVPLHFDLVNANILFNKNNNVKIIDYDLSILGPSYLDIVSLLSENYFSQDQENYIIENYFSTEKEIEEFKKNYPIYRYYFDLLWSIWAKARKEKAPKEKKKIFEEIEKEKFNRTNKFANTEF
;
A
#
# COMPACT_ATOMS: atom_id res chain seq x y z
N MET A 1 1.16 -25.30 4.19
CA MET A 1 1.86 -25.78 2.96
C MET A 1 3.14 -24.96 2.82
N ASN A 2 4.29 -25.60 2.67
CA ASN A 2 5.54 -24.86 2.44
C ASN A 2 5.71 -24.48 0.96
N LYS A 3 6.69 -23.63 0.64
CA LYS A 3 6.96 -23.11 -0.71
C LYS A 3 7.19 -24.23 -1.76
N THR A 4 7.93 -25.28 -1.39
CA THR A 4 8.18 -26.41 -2.29
C THR A 4 6.91 -27.17 -2.63
N GLN A 5 6.05 -27.41 -1.64
CA GLN A 5 4.76 -28.06 -1.83
C GLN A 5 3.81 -27.20 -2.68
N LEU A 6 3.82 -25.87 -2.48
CA LEU A 6 3.04 -24.93 -3.29
C LEU A 6 3.48 -24.99 -4.76
N PHE A 7 4.79 -24.92 -5.02
CA PHE A 7 5.32 -25.00 -6.37
C PHE A 7 4.96 -26.35 -7.05
N ALA A 8 5.07 -27.47 -6.31
CA ALA A 8 4.66 -28.79 -6.84
C ALA A 8 3.17 -28.83 -7.18
N LYS A 9 2.31 -28.25 -6.33
CA LYS A 9 0.88 -28.11 -6.59
C LYS A 9 0.61 -27.32 -7.88
N LEU A 10 1.16 -26.11 -8.00
CA LEU A 10 0.95 -25.24 -9.16
C LEU A 10 1.50 -25.85 -10.45
N LYS A 11 2.65 -26.54 -10.40
CA LYS A 11 3.16 -27.31 -11.53
C LYS A 11 2.16 -28.37 -12.02
N LYS A 12 1.58 -29.13 -11.08
CA LYS A 12 0.66 -30.22 -11.39
C LYS A 12 -0.70 -29.71 -11.91
N GLU A 13 -1.28 -28.70 -11.24
CA GLU A 13 -2.66 -28.28 -11.49
C GLU A 13 -2.78 -27.26 -12.63
N LEU A 14 -1.78 -26.39 -12.80
CA LEU A 14 -1.75 -25.33 -13.81
C LEU A 14 -0.74 -25.57 -14.94
N ASN A 15 -0.05 -26.73 -14.94
CA ASN A 15 1.01 -27.06 -15.90
C ASN A 15 2.14 -26.02 -15.97
N ILE A 16 2.48 -25.39 -14.83
CA ILE A 16 3.53 -24.37 -14.76
C ILE A 16 4.90 -25.03 -14.94
N THR A 17 5.70 -24.48 -15.85
CA THR A 17 7.05 -24.97 -16.14
C THR A 17 8.15 -24.10 -15.55
N LYS A 18 7.93 -22.77 -15.50
CA LYS A 18 8.93 -21.79 -15.06
C LYS A 18 8.42 -20.95 -13.89
N PHE A 19 9.28 -20.75 -12.90
CA PHE A 19 9.08 -19.86 -11.76
C PHE A 19 10.26 -18.88 -11.74
N ILE A 20 10.03 -17.66 -12.21
CA ILE A 20 11.06 -16.62 -12.31
C ILE A 20 10.87 -15.67 -11.13
N PRO A 21 11.84 -15.55 -10.19
CA PRO A 21 11.77 -14.55 -9.14
C PRO A 21 11.68 -13.14 -9.75
N ILE A 22 10.79 -12.32 -9.22
CA ILE A 22 10.65 -10.91 -9.58
C ILE A 22 10.74 -10.03 -8.33
N ALA A 23 10.95 -8.73 -8.51
CA ALA A 23 11.10 -7.79 -7.42
C ALA A 23 9.91 -7.83 -6.45
N GLY A 24 10.20 -7.72 -5.16
CA GLY A 24 9.21 -7.62 -4.08
C GLY A 24 9.92 -7.33 -2.77
N LEU A 25 9.48 -6.28 -2.07
CA LEU A 25 10.05 -5.91 -0.79
C LEU A 25 9.45 -6.77 0.32
N SER A 26 8.15 -6.74 0.46
CA SER A 26 7.39 -7.31 1.58
C SER A 26 7.08 -8.80 1.42
N ASN A 27 7.16 -9.32 0.21
CA ASN A 27 6.79 -10.68 -0.14
C ASN A 27 7.80 -11.29 -1.12
N ASP A 28 7.77 -12.62 -1.26
CA ASP A 28 8.47 -13.31 -2.34
C ASP A 28 7.56 -13.38 -3.56
N ASN A 29 7.95 -12.74 -4.66
CA ASN A 29 7.17 -12.70 -5.88
C ASN A 29 7.80 -13.51 -6.99
N TYR A 30 6.97 -14.18 -7.80
CA TYR A 30 7.37 -15.02 -8.92
C TYR A 30 6.48 -14.77 -10.13
N LEU A 31 7.09 -14.61 -11.30
CA LEU A 31 6.40 -14.69 -12.58
C LEU A 31 6.36 -16.14 -13.04
N LEU A 32 5.18 -16.67 -13.32
CA LEU A 32 4.94 -18.06 -13.73
C LEU A 32 4.56 -18.10 -15.20
N ASP A 33 5.42 -18.69 -16.05
CA ASP A 33 5.23 -18.89 -17.51
C ASP A 33 4.71 -17.65 -18.26
N ASN A 34 5.02 -16.44 -17.80
CA ASN A 34 4.45 -15.17 -18.30
C ASN A 34 2.91 -15.11 -18.29
N LYS A 35 2.25 -15.91 -17.44
CA LYS A 35 0.78 -15.99 -17.32
C LYS A 35 0.26 -15.55 -15.98
N TYR A 36 1.04 -15.79 -14.92
CA TYR A 36 0.59 -15.53 -13.56
C TYR A 36 1.69 -14.85 -12.74
N VAL A 37 1.26 -14.10 -11.73
CA VAL A 37 2.12 -13.61 -10.65
C VAL A 37 1.74 -14.35 -9.38
N LEU A 38 2.71 -15.03 -8.79
CA LEU A 38 2.59 -15.65 -7.47
C LEU A 38 3.27 -14.76 -6.44
N LYS A 39 2.53 -14.36 -5.44
CA LYS A 39 2.98 -13.61 -4.28
C LYS A 39 2.93 -14.52 -3.06
N ILE A 40 4.02 -14.62 -2.29
CA ILE A 40 4.11 -15.46 -1.10
C ILE A 40 4.54 -14.58 0.07
N SER A 41 3.70 -14.51 1.11
CA SER A 41 4.10 -13.89 2.38
C SER A 41 5.12 -14.78 3.07
N TYR A 42 6.20 -14.20 3.55
CA TYR A 42 7.19 -14.89 4.37
C TYR A 42 6.94 -14.72 5.88
N ASP A 43 5.85 -14.06 6.24
CA ASP A 43 5.50 -13.82 7.65
C ASP A 43 3.99 -13.86 7.89
N ASN A 44 3.56 -14.67 8.84
CA ASN A 44 2.14 -14.80 9.21
C ASN A 44 1.56 -13.55 9.89
N HIS A 45 2.41 -12.62 10.36
CA HIS A 45 1.95 -11.35 10.97
C HIS A 45 1.52 -10.31 9.93
N PHE A 46 1.89 -10.53 8.66
CA PHE A 46 1.55 -9.65 7.54
C PHE A 46 0.84 -10.46 6.46
N PRO A 47 -0.42 -10.85 6.70
CA PRO A 47 -1.18 -11.66 5.74
C PRO A 47 -1.47 -10.87 4.48
N LEU A 48 -1.61 -11.59 3.37
CA LEU A 48 -2.09 -11.02 2.11
C LEU A 48 -3.58 -10.69 2.20
N CYS A 49 -4.03 -9.72 1.41
CA CYS A 49 -5.46 -9.38 1.33
C CYS A 49 -6.29 -10.57 0.86
N THR A 50 -7.33 -10.91 1.63
CA THR A 50 -8.31 -11.96 1.31
C THR A 50 -9.74 -11.43 1.24
N ASP A 51 -9.94 -10.11 1.18
CA ASP A 51 -11.24 -9.53 0.87
C ASP A 51 -11.53 -9.71 -0.63
N TYR A 52 -12.02 -10.89 -0.99
CA TYR A 52 -12.29 -11.22 -2.40
C TYR A 52 -13.42 -10.39 -3.02
N ILE A 53 -14.29 -9.78 -2.23
CA ILE A 53 -15.29 -8.83 -2.75
C ILE A 53 -14.58 -7.56 -3.23
N LEU A 54 -13.66 -7.01 -2.44
CA LEU A 54 -12.84 -5.88 -2.82
C LEU A 54 -11.99 -6.18 -4.06
N LEU A 55 -11.27 -7.32 -4.05
CA LEU A 55 -10.36 -7.72 -5.12
C LEU A 55 -11.08 -7.94 -6.46
N ASP A 56 -12.23 -8.63 -6.45
CA ASP A 56 -13.04 -8.84 -7.66
C ASP A 56 -13.62 -7.52 -8.17
N SER A 57 -14.17 -6.70 -7.26
CA SER A 57 -14.75 -5.41 -7.62
C SER A 57 -13.71 -4.47 -8.22
N ALA A 58 -12.48 -4.46 -7.70
CA ALA A 58 -11.38 -3.70 -8.29
C ALA A 58 -11.04 -4.20 -9.70
N TYR A 59 -11.03 -5.51 -9.90
CA TYR A 59 -10.85 -6.09 -11.24
C TYR A 59 -11.98 -5.72 -12.20
N ASP A 60 -13.23 -5.86 -11.79
CA ASP A 60 -14.42 -5.56 -12.61
C ASP A 60 -14.51 -4.07 -13.00
N LYS A 61 -14.02 -3.17 -12.13
CA LYS A 61 -13.86 -1.75 -12.42
C LYS A 61 -12.60 -1.42 -13.23
N ASN A 62 -11.89 -2.43 -13.72
CA ASN A 62 -10.62 -2.27 -14.43
C ASN A 62 -9.54 -1.51 -13.62
N LEU A 63 -9.63 -1.53 -12.30
CA LEU A 63 -8.70 -0.85 -11.39
C LEU A 63 -7.63 -1.81 -10.83
N GLY A 64 -7.97 -3.09 -10.66
CA GLY A 64 -7.08 -4.13 -10.13
C GLY A 64 -6.68 -5.19 -11.15
N VAL A 65 -6.02 -6.23 -10.66
CA VAL A 65 -5.68 -7.46 -11.40
C VAL A 65 -6.57 -8.61 -10.93
N LYS A 66 -6.86 -9.59 -11.80
CA LYS A 66 -7.70 -10.73 -11.43
C LYS A 66 -6.94 -11.71 -10.55
N ILE A 67 -7.51 -12.02 -9.39
CA ILE A 67 -6.99 -13.00 -8.44
C ILE A 67 -7.65 -14.37 -8.69
N LEU A 68 -6.86 -15.44 -8.66
CA LEU A 68 -7.35 -16.81 -8.70
C LEU A 68 -7.58 -17.30 -7.27
N LYS A 69 -8.82 -17.19 -6.79
CA LYS A 69 -9.20 -17.48 -5.39
C LYS A 69 -8.86 -18.89 -4.95
N GLU A 70 -9.06 -19.88 -5.82
CA GLU A 70 -8.77 -21.29 -5.58
C GLU A 70 -7.27 -21.58 -5.31
N TYR A 71 -6.42 -20.64 -5.72
CA TYR A 71 -4.97 -20.70 -5.52
C TYR A 71 -4.47 -19.57 -4.59
N SER A 72 -5.34 -19.05 -3.76
CA SER A 72 -5.01 -17.90 -2.90
C SER A 72 -5.42 -18.16 -1.46
N THR A 73 -4.60 -17.69 -0.54
CA THR A 73 -4.78 -17.74 0.93
C THR A 73 -4.15 -16.49 1.56
N PRO A 74 -4.26 -16.29 2.88
CA PRO A 74 -3.50 -15.24 3.56
C PRO A 74 -1.97 -15.33 3.43
N PHE A 75 -1.44 -16.47 2.94
CA PHE A 75 0.01 -16.71 2.87
C PHE A 75 0.56 -16.74 1.44
N TYR A 76 -0.28 -16.96 0.48
CA TYR A 76 0.09 -16.87 -0.93
C TYR A 76 -1.11 -16.44 -1.77
N GLN A 77 -0.86 -15.71 -2.85
CA GLN A 77 -1.87 -15.23 -3.77
C GLN A 77 -1.40 -15.41 -5.20
N LEU A 78 -2.27 -15.96 -6.04
CA LEU A 78 -2.03 -16.11 -7.47
C LEU A 78 -2.93 -15.17 -8.25
N SER A 79 -2.35 -14.34 -9.11
CA SER A 79 -3.07 -13.42 -9.99
C SER A 79 -2.68 -13.64 -11.45
N TYR A 80 -3.55 -13.23 -12.39
CA TYR A 80 -3.15 -13.17 -13.79
C TYR A 80 -2.10 -12.07 -14.00
N TYR A 81 -1.04 -12.43 -14.74
CA TYR A 81 -0.07 -11.46 -15.21
C TYR A 81 -0.68 -10.60 -16.33
N GLN A 82 -0.50 -9.31 -16.24
CA GLN A 82 -0.87 -8.36 -17.28
C GLN A 82 0.41 -7.76 -17.89
N GLU A 83 0.62 -8.02 -19.16
CA GLU A 83 1.73 -7.42 -19.90
C GLU A 83 1.57 -5.90 -20.01
N ASN A 84 2.70 -5.23 -20.12
CA ASN A 84 2.77 -3.77 -20.35
C ASN A 84 2.18 -2.90 -19.22
N LEU A 85 2.07 -3.42 -17.99
CA LEU A 85 1.90 -2.59 -16.83
C LEU A 85 3.24 -1.99 -16.43
N LYS A 86 3.29 -0.68 -16.25
CA LYS A 86 4.48 0.06 -15.82
C LYS A 86 4.13 0.88 -14.59
N SER A 87 4.97 0.81 -13.57
CA SER A 87 4.88 1.70 -12.42
C SER A 87 4.94 3.15 -12.87
N ILE A 88 4.27 4.03 -12.14
CA ILE A 88 4.42 5.46 -12.39
C ILE A 88 5.89 5.85 -12.20
N PRO A 89 6.40 6.78 -13.03
CA PRO A 89 7.76 7.28 -12.86
C PRO A 89 7.88 8.02 -11.51
N GLU A 90 9.05 7.97 -10.90
CA GLU A 90 9.32 8.72 -9.67
C GLU A 90 9.19 10.23 -9.86
N LYS A 91 9.35 10.73 -11.08
CA LYS A 91 9.30 12.17 -11.41
C LYS A 91 8.60 12.37 -12.76
N ASN A 92 8.14 13.59 -13.00
CA ASN A 92 7.59 14.04 -14.28
C ASN A 92 6.26 13.37 -14.70
N LEU A 93 5.38 13.05 -13.74
CA LEU A 93 3.99 12.75 -14.05
C LEU A 93 3.30 13.96 -14.68
N THR A 94 2.51 13.72 -15.74
CA THR A 94 1.66 14.76 -16.32
C THR A 94 0.40 14.98 -15.49
N PHE A 95 -0.22 16.15 -15.60
CA PHE A 95 -1.50 16.42 -14.92
C PHE A 95 -2.61 15.47 -15.38
N GLU A 96 -2.63 15.07 -16.65
CA GLU A 96 -3.54 14.03 -17.15
C GLU A 96 -3.34 12.67 -16.43
N GLN A 97 -2.11 12.31 -16.12
CA GLN A 97 -1.82 11.10 -15.35
C GLN A 97 -2.25 11.25 -13.89
N LEU A 98 -2.07 12.43 -13.30
CA LEU A 98 -2.56 12.74 -11.96
C LEU A 98 -4.08 12.65 -11.87
N ASP A 99 -4.83 13.17 -12.86
CA ASP A 99 -6.28 13.01 -12.95
C ASP A 99 -6.70 11.54 -12.91
N LYS A 100 -6.02 10.69 -13.68
CA LYS A 100 -6.33 9.25 -13.71
C LYS A 100 -6.04 8.57 -12.38
N ILE A 101 -4.98 8.98 -11.68
CA ILE A 101 -4.67 8.49 -10.33
C ILE A 101 -5.76 8.92 -9.35
N ILE A 102 -6.14 10.19 -9.35
CA ILE A 102 -7.20 10.74 -8.49
C ILE A 102 -8.54 10.02 -8.73
N ILE A 103 -8.92 9.86 -9.98
CA ILE A 103 -10.13 9.11 -10.37
C ILE A 103 -10.04 7.66 -9.89
N GLY A 104 -8.89 7.01 -10.06
CA GLY A 104 -8.64 5.65 -9.60
C GLY A 104 -8.80 5.51 -8.08
N ILE A 105 -8.25 6.45 -7.30
CA ILE A 105 -8.40 6.47 -5.83
C ILE A 105 -9.87 6.67 -5.45
N LYS A 106 -10.58 7.62 -6.06
CA LYS A 106 -12.03 7.83 -5.81
C LYS A 106 -12.86 6.60 -6.16
N GLN A 107 -12.51 5.89 -7.23
CA GLN A 107 -13.14 4.61 -7.58
C GLN A 107 -12.85 3.53 -6.55
N PHE A 108 -11.59 3.44 -6.07
CA PHE A 108 -11.21 2.49 -5.03
C PHE A 108 -12.02 2.70 -3.75
N HIS A 109 -12.19 3.95 -3.31
CA HIS A 109 -12.99 4.32 -2.15
C HIS A 109 -14.48 3.94 -2.25
N SER A 110 -14.98 3.70 -3.44
CA SER A 110 -16.37 3.28 -3.68
C SER A 110 -16.55 1.78 -3.85
N LEU A 111 -15.46 0.98 -3.73
CA LEU A 111 -15.54 -0.45 -3.95
C LEU A 111 -16.29 -1.17 -2.81
N PRO A 112 -17.17 -2.12 -3.13
CA PRO A 112 -17.71 -3.02 -2.13
C PRO A 112 -16.62 -3.88 -1.50
N HIS A 113 -16.79 -4.18 -0.23
CA HIS A 113 -15.86 -4.96 0.60
C HIS A 113 -16.61 -5.79 1.62
N SER A 114 -15.98 -6.76 2.26
CA SER A 114 -16.62 -7.67 3.20
C SER A 114 -15.96 -7.74 4.57
N ASN A 115 -14.64 -7.65 4.64
CA ASN A 115 -13.89 -7.92 5.86
C ASN A 115 -12.71 -6.98 6.11
N LEU A 116 -12.72 -5.78 5.50
CA LEU A 116 -11.74 -4.77 5.82
C LEU A 116 -11.87 -4.32 7.27
N ARG A 117 -10.74 -4.23 7.97
CA ARG A 117 -10.69 -3.78 9.35
C ARG A 117 -10.78 -2.26 9.43
N LYS A 118 -11.67 -1.73 10.29
CA LYS A 118 -11.56 -0.32 10.71
C LYS A 118 -10.51 -0.25 11.81
N ILE A 119 -9.41 0.44 11.54
CA ILE A 119 -8.28 0.56 12.45
C ILE A 119 -7.58 1.91 12.29
N SER A 120 -7.23 2.55 13.38
CA SER A 120 -6.50 3.82 13.38
C SER A 120 -5.00 3.62 13.16
N ILE A 121 -4.30 4.69 12.73
CA ILE A 121 -2.83 4.69 12.62
C ILE A 121 -2.17 4.35 13.96
N LYS A 122 -2.69 4.88 15.07
CA LYS A 122 -2.21 4.58 16.43
C LYS A 122 -2.27 3.09 16.75
N GLU A 123 -3.40 2.45 16.43
CA GLU A 123 -3.58 1.01 16.65
C GLU A 123 -2.68 0.17 15.76
N LEU A 124 -2.52 0.53 14.49
CA LEU A 124 -1.55 -0.12 13.59
C LEU A 124 -0.12 0.00 14.12
N CYS A 125 0.30 1.17 14.57
CA CYS A 125 1.60 1.37 15.19
C CYS A 125 1.78 0.44 16.41
N LYS A 126 0.75 0.33 17.25
CA LYS A 126 0.77 -0.57 18.42
C LYS A 126 0.94 -2.03 18.00
N GLU A 127 0.20 -2.50 16.99
CA GLU A 127 0.34 -3.86 16.47
C GLU A 127 1.75 -4.12 15.95
N PHE A 128 2.32 -3.23 15.15
CA PHE A 128 3.66 -3.40 14.60
C PHE A 128 4.75 -3.36 15.68
N LEU A 129 4.57 -2.56 16.74
CA LEU A 129 5.46 -2.58 17.88
C LEU A 129 5.43 -3.92 18.62
N ILE A 130 4.24 -4.49 18.80
CA ILE A 130 4.09 -5.83 19.41
C ILE A 130 4.82 -6.87 18.55
N PHE A 131 4.65 -6.84 17.22
CA PHE A 131 5.32 -7.76 16.30
C PHE A 131 6.84 -7.62 16.30
N SER A 132 7.36 -6.41 16.51
CA SER A 132 8.80 -6.17 16.63
C SER A 132 9.34 -6.39 18.05
N HIS A 133 8.54 -6.94 18.97
CA HIS A 133 8.90 -7.11 20.39
C HIS A 133 9.43 -5.82 21.04
N SER A 134 9.04 -4.66 20.53
CA SER A 134 9.45 -3.36 21.04
C SER A 134 8.68 -3.03 22.32
N LYS A 135 9.38 -2.40 23.27
CA LYS A 135 8.78 -1.86 24.51
C LYS A 135 8.55 -0.34 24.43
N ALA A 136 8.81 0.28 23.28
CA ALA A 136 8.74 1.73 23.10
C ALA A 136 7.30 2.20 22.82
N PHE A 137 6.38 1.98 23.75
CA PHE A 137 4.97 2.38 23.59
C PHE A 137 4.69 3.84 24.00
N GLY A 138 5.61 4.49 24.73
CA GLY A 138 5.38 5.83 25.29
C GLY A 138 5.14 6.91 24.22
N PHE A 139 5.66 6.74 23.00
CA PHE A 139 5.41 7.71 21.93
C PHE A 139 4.01 7.59 21.31
N LEU A 140 3.24 6.53 21.61
CA LEU A 140 1.86 6.43 21.11
C LEU A 140 0.95 7.53 21.68
N ASP A 141 1.36 8.18 22.75
CA ASP A 141 0.60 9.28 23.37
C ASP A 141 0.65 10.58 22.57
N ILE A 142 1.56 10.68 21.58
CA ILE A 142 1.59 11.83 20.66
C ILE A 142 0.47 11.80 19.62
N PHE A 143 -0.15 10.64 19.37
CA PHE A 143 -1.26 10.54 18.42
C PHE A 143 -2.49 11.21 19.01
N VAL A 144 -2.98 12.22 18.33
CA VAL A 144 -4.31 12.79 18.55
C VAL A 144 -5.33 12.06 17.69
N ASP A 145 -6.59 12.10 18.12
CA ASP A 145 -7.67 11.52 17.34
C ASP A 145 -7.82 12.29 16.02
N LEU A 146 -7.75 11.57 14.91
CA LEU A 146 -7.96 12.13 13.59
C LEU A 146 -9.47 12.21 13.27
N PRO A 147 -9.90 13.22 12.48
CA PRO A 147 -11.30 13.31 12.08
C PRO A 147 -11.78 12.05 11.35
N GLU A 148 -12.80 11.38 11.87
CA GLU A 148 -13.44 10.21 11.26
C GLU A 148 -14.54 10.64 10.29
N LYS A 149 -14.17 11.31 9.20
CA LYS A 149 -15.09 11.66 8.11
C LYS A 149 -14.88 10.71 6.93
N ASP A 150 -15.94 10.42 6.20
CA ASP A 150 -15.92 9.68 4.94
C ASP A 150 -15.11 8.37 5.04
N ILE A 151 -15.57 7.49 5.93
CA ILE A 151 -14.96 6.18 6.14
C ILE A 151 -15.21 5.31 4.91
N VAL A 152 -14.13 4.94 4.24
CA VAL A 152 -14.14 4.21 2.98
C VAL A 152 -13.08 3.10 2.98
N PRO A 153 -13.13 2.16 2.05
CA PRO A 153 -11.98 1.31 1.75
C PRO A 153 -10.78 2.17 1.39
N LEU A 154 -9.67 2.01 2.08
CA LEU A 154 -8.39 2.64 1.78
C LEU A 154 -7.45 1.60 1.18
N HIS A 155 -6.67 2.02 0.19
CA HIS A 155 -5.51 1.25 -0.25
C HIS A 155 -4.38 1.29 0.77
N PHE A 156 -4.16 2.45 1.34
CA PHE A 156 -3.24 2.75 2.43
C PHE A 156 -1.74 2.65 2.11
N ASP A 157 -1.37 2.12 0.93
CA ASP A 157 0.02 1.97 0.46
C ASP A 157 0.17 2.43 -1.01
N LEU A 158 -0.11 3.73 -1.27
CA LEU A 158 -0.10 4.32 -2.61
C LEU A 158 1.31 4.79 -3.02
N VAL A 159 2.29 3.88 -2.92
CA VAL A 159 3.64 4.09 -3.47
C VAL A 159 3.64 3.96 -5.00
N ASN A 160 4.64 4.54 -5.65
CA ASN A 160 4.79 4.47 -7.12
C ASN A 160 4.81 3.04 -7.67
N ALA A 161 5.34 2.08 -6.92
CA ALA A 161 5.38 0.67 -7.31
C ALA A 161 4.00 0.01 -7.37
N ASN A 162 3.01 0.53 -6.63
CA ASN A 162 1.66 -0.01 -6.54
C ASN A 162 0.67 0.70 -7.49
N ILE A 163 1.09 1.80 -8.11
CA ILE A 163 0.29 2.54 -9.09
C ILE A 163 0.89 2.30 -10.48
N LEU A 164 0.14 1.63 -11.35
CA LEU A 164 0.62 1.21 -12.65
C LEU A 164 -0.22 1.83 -13.76
N PHE A 165 0.40 2.09 -14.91
CA PHE A 165 -0.32 2.44 -16.13
C PHE A 165 -0.20 1.31 -17.16
N ASN A 166 -1.29 0.99 -17.82
CA ASN A 166 -1.28 0.10 -18.97
C ASN A 166 -0.94 0.88 -20.27
N LYS A 167 -0.81 0.14 -21.39
CA LYS A 167 -0.51 0.73 -22.71
C LYS A 167 -1.51 1.79 -23.19
N ASN A 168 -2.73 1.77 -22.66
CA ASN A 168 -3.81 2.72 -22.99
C ASN A 168 -3.83 3.90 -21.98
N ASN A 169 -2.80 4.02 -21.16
CA ASN A 169 -2.69 5.05 -20.11
C ASN A 169 -3.83 5.00 -19.09
N ASN A 170 -4.41 3.80 -18.82
CA ASN A 170 -5.35 3.59 -17.74
C ASN A 170 -4.62 3.15 -16.49
N VAL A 171 -5.03 3.70 -15.34
CA VAL A 171 -4.44 3.39 -14.04
C VAL A 171 -4.86 2.00 -13.56
N LYS A 172 -3.94 1.30 -12.94
CA LYS A 172 -4.14 0.10 -12.14
C LYS A 172 -3.51 0.32 -10.78
N ILE A 173 -4.20 -0.10 -9.75
CA ILE A 173 -3.69 -0.10 -8.38
C ILE A 173 -3.56 -1.56 -7.96
N ILE A 174 -2.45 -1.93 -7.37
CA ILE A 174 -2.15 -3.31 -6.97
C ILE A 174 -1.65 -3.34 -5.52
N ASP A 175 -1.57 -4.54 -4.95
CA ASP A 175 -1.02 -4.77 -3.60
C ASP A 175 -1.91 -4.24 -2.46
N TYR A 176 -3.09 -4.86 -2.28
CA TYR A 176 -4.10 -4.45 -1.29
C TYR A 176 -3.87 -5.03 0.12
N ASP A 177 -2.65 -5.51 0.43
CA ASP A 177 -2.37 -6.21 1.69
C ASP A 177 -2.53 -5.32 2.93
N LEU A 178 -2.40 -4.02 2.76
CA LEU A 178 -2.56 -3.02 3.81
C LEU A 178 -3.91 -2.30 3.77
N SER A 179 -4.84 -2.76 2.91
CA SER A 179 -6.17 -2.15 2.81
C SER A 179 -6.95 -2.25 4.11
N ILE A 180 -7.53 -1.13 4.53
CA ILE A 180 -8.31 -0.96 5.76
C ILE A 180 -9.53 -0.07 5.50
N LEU A 181 -10.40 0.06 6.50
CA LEU A 181 -11.43 1.10 6.54
C LEU A 181 -10.90 2.30 7.31
N GLY A 182 -10.98 3.47 6.72
CA GLY A 182 -10.54 4.70 7.35
C GLY A 182 -11.01 5.97 6.61
N PRO A 183 -10.68 7.15 7.13
CA PRO A 183 -10.98 8.42 6.49
C PRO A 183 -10.34 8.53 5.10
N SER A 184 -11.14 8.89 4.10
CA SER A 184 -10.74 8.93 2.67
C SER A 184 -9.46 9.73 2.41
N TYR A 185 -9.22 10.80 3.16
CA TYR A 185 -8.04 11.67 3.01
C TYR A 185 -6.72 10.96 3.33
N LEU A 186 -6.74 9.81 4.05
CA LEU A 186 -5.50 9.09 4.38
C LEU A 186 -4.82 8.47 3.15
N ASP A 187 -5.58 8.12 2.11
CA ASP A 187 -4.98 7.69 0.84
C ASP A 187 -4.28 8.84 0.10
N ILE A 188 -4.78 10.09 0.26
CA ILE A 188 -4.09 11.26 -0.26
C ILE A 188 -2.81 11.54 0.53
N VAL A 189 -2.83 11.37 1.85
CA VAL A 189 -1.61 11.44 2.67
C VAL A 189 -0.61 10.38 2.21
N SER A 190 -1.04 9.12 2.02
CA SER A 190 -0.21 8.03 1.50
C SER A 190 0.41 8.42 0.15
N LEU A 191 -0.42 8.85 -0.81
CA LEU A 191 0.06 9.25 -2.14
C LEU A 191 1.12 10.35 -2.08
N LEU A 192 0.87 11.42 -1.31
CA LEU A 192 1.74 12.58 -1.23
C LEU A 192 3.02 12.33 -0.41
N SER A 193 2.96 11.46 0.61
CA SER A 193 4.12 11.17 1.47
C SER A 193 5.08 10.15 0.86
N GLU A 194 4.58 9.26 0.02
CA GLU A 194 5.36 8.13 -0.52
C GLU A 194 5.92 8.37 -1.93
N ASN A 195 5.52 9.47 -2.59
CA ASN A 195 5.97 9.78 -3.94
C ASN A 195 6.64 11.16 -4.02
N TYR A 196 7.42 11.38 -5.09
CA TYR A 196 8.15 12.64 -5.30
C TYR A 196 7.37 13.54 -6.26
N PHE A 197 6.41 14.30 -5.73
CA PHE A 197 5.69 15.32 -6.49
C PHE A 197 6.36 16.69 -6.35
N SER A 198 6.22 17.54 -7.38
CA SER A 198 6.49 18.97 -7.23
C SER A 198 5.37 19.63 -6.42
N GLN A 199 5.64 20.83 -5.87
CA GLN A 199 4.62 21.59 -5.15
C GLN A 199 3.35 21.83 -5.99
N ASP A 200 3.52 22.10 -7.30
CA ASP A 200 2.40 22.30 -8.21
C ASP A 200 1.57 21.00 -8.38
N GLN A 201 2.23 19.84 -8.44
CA GLN A 201 1.57 18.54 -8.51
C GLN A 201 0.85 18.20 -7.20
N GLU A 202 1.47 18.46 -6.04
CA GLU A 202 0.82 18.26 -4.73
C GLU A 202 -0.43 19.14 -4.61
N ASN A 203 -0.32 20.42 -4.95
CA ASN A 203 -1.47 21.34 -4.95
C ASN A 203 -2.58 20.84 -5.91
N TYR A 204 -2.19 20.42 -7.11
CA TYR A 204 -3.13 19.89 -8.09
C TYR A 204 -3.88 18.67 -7.58
N ILE A 205 -3.17 17.70 -6.97
CA ILE A 205 -3.78 16.50 -6.39
C ILE A 205 -4.80 16.88 -5.31
N ILE A 206 -4.43 17.77 -4.39
CA ILE A 206 -5.30 18.21 -3.30
C ILE A 206 -6.55 18.90 -3.84
N GLU A 207 -6.38 19.87 -4.75
CA GLU A 207 -7.46 20.68 -5.31
C GLU A 207 -8.43 19.89 -6.21
N ASN A 208 -7.97 18.79 -6.84
CA ASN A 208 -8.82 17.94 -7.67
C ASN A 208 -9.39 16.71 -6.95
N TYR A 209 -8.83 16.38 -5.77
CA TYR A 209 -9.38 15.30 -4.96
C TYR A 209 -10.54 15.78 -4.09
N PHE A 210 -10.39 16.86 -3.33
CA PHE A 210 -11.43 17.41 -2.47
C PHE A 210 -12.45 18.21 -3.27
N SER A 211 -13.69 18.26 -2.76
CA SER A 211 -14.82 18.84 -3.51
C SER A 211 -15.11 20.29 -3.14
N THR A 212 -14.65 20.75 -1.97
CA THR A 212 -14.92 22.09 -1.45
C THR A 212 -13.66 22.78 -0.97
N GLU A 213 -13.63 24.11 -1.09
CA GLU A 213 -12.52 24.95 -0.57
C GLU A 213 -12.26 24.68 0.92
N LYS A 214 -13.32 24.51 1.71
CA LYS A 214 -13.20 24.20 3.13
C LYS A 214 -12.48 22.89 3.39
N GLU A 215 -12.73 21.84 2.60
CA GLU A 215 -12.01 20.55 2.73
C GLU A 215 -10.55 20.70 2.34
N ILE A 216 -10.26 21.47 1.29
CA ILE A 216 -8.91 21.76 0.82
C ILE A 216 -8.11 22.48 1.92
N GLU A 217 -8.68 23.56 2.50
CA GLU A 217 -8.06 24.31 3.58
C GLU A 217 -7.85 23.45 4.83
N GLU A 218 -8.85 22.66 5.25
CA GLU A 218 -8.79 21.76 6.38
C GLU A 218 -7.69 20.70 6.16
N PHE A 219 -7.60 20.12 4.97
CA PHE A 219 -6.56 19.16 4.64
C PHE A 219 -5.17 19.81 4.64
N LYS A 220 -4.99 20.95 3.93
CA LYS A 220 -3.70 21.66 3.86
C LYS A 220 -3.19 22.04 5.27
N LYS A 221 -4.10 22.50 6.14
CA LYS A 221 -3.78 22.84 7.54
C LYS A 221 -3.28 21.63 8.34
N ASN A 222 -3.90 20.47 8.17
CA ASN A 222 -3.63 19.27 8.97
C ASN A 222 -2.61 18.32 8.32
N TYR A 223 -2.29 18.50 7.03
CA TYR A 223 -1.40 17.61 6.29
C TYR A 223 -0.04 17.39 6.96
N PRO A 224 0.63 18.41 7.56
CA PRO A 224 1.89 18.19 8.28
C PRO A 224 1.78 17.13 9.38
N ILE A 225 0.72 17.16 10.21
CA ILE A 225 0.55 16.18 11.30
C ILE A 225 0.16 14.80 10.73
N TYR A 226 -0.66 14.74 9.65
CA TYR A 226 -0.98 13.49 9.01
C TYR A 226 0.26 12.81 8.42
N ARG A 227 1.11 13.57 7.74
CA ARG A 227 2.37 13.09 7.19
C ARG A 227 3.32 12.61 8.29
N TYR A 228 3.43 13.35 9.39
CA TYR A 228 4.20 12.92 10.55
C TYR A 228 3.75 11.54 11.05
N TYR A 229 2.43 11.30 11.18
CA TYR A 229 1.90 10.02 11.61
C TYR A 229 2.17 8.90 10.61
N PHE A 230 2.09 9.19 9.32
CA PHE A 230 2.44 8.22 8.27
C PHE A 230 3.93 7.87 8.28
N ASP A 231 4.82 8.84 8.34
CA ASP A 231 6.26 8.58 8.41
C ASP A 231 6.61 7.77 9.67
N LEU A 232 5.96 8.05 10.81
CA LEU A 232 6.14 7.28 12.03
C LEU A 232 5.62 5.84 11.88
N LEU A 233 4.42 5.66 11.34
CA LEU A 233 3.84 4.35 11.05
C LEU A 233 4.78 3.50 10.18
N TRP A 234 5.26 4.06 9.09
CA TRP A 234 6.14 3.33 8.17
C TRP A 234 7.52 3.04 8.75
N SER A 235 8.04 3.91 9.62
CA SER A 235 9.26 3.63 10.40
C SER A 235 9.07 2.40 11.30
N ILE A 236 7.94 2.35 12.03
CA ILE A 236 7.63 1.23 12.93
C ILE A 236 7.34 -0.04 12.15
N TRP A 237 6.62 0.05 11.04
CA TRP A 237 6.36 -1.06 10.14
C TRP A 237 7.68 -1.64 9.60
N ALA A 238 8.59 -0.79 9.11
CA ALA A 238 9.89 -1.24 8.60
C ALA A 238 10.70 -1.96 9.70
N LYS A 239 10.67 -1.44 10.93
CA LYS A 239 11.25 -2.13 12.09
C LYS A 239 10.65 -3.51 12.31
N ALA A 240 9.32 -3.61 12.30
CA ALA A 240 8.63 -4.89 12.48
C ALA A 240 8.93 -5.88 11.35
N ARG A 241 8.97 -5.40 10.10
CA ARG A 241 9.32 -6.22 8.92
C ARG A 241 10.77 -6.69 8.98
N LYS A 242 11.72 -5.85 9.42
CA LYS A 242 13.14 -6.18 9.57
C LYS A 242 13.36 -7.40 10.48
N GLU A 243 12.58 -7.53 11.55
CA GLU A 243 12.71 -8.69 12.48
C GLU A 243 12.45 -10.03 11.78
N LYS A 244 11.49 -10.05 10.84
CA LYS A 244 11.02 -11.26 10.15
C LYS A 244 11.60 -11.43 8.74
N ALA A 245 12.21 -10.38 8.19
CA ALA A 245 12.73 -10.38 6.83
C ALA A 245 13.88 -11.37 6.62
N PRO A 246 14.01 -11.98 5.44
CA PRO A 246 15.20 -12.68 5.01
C PRO A 246 16.43 -11.78 5.13
N LYS A 247 17.61 -12.39 5.40
CA LYS A 247 18.86 -11.68 5.72
C LYS A 247 19.21 -10.60 4.66
N GLU A 248 19.01 -10.91 3.40
CA GLU A 248 19.27 -10.03 2.26
C GLU A 248 18.37 -8.79 2.19
N LYS A 249 17.18 -8.85 2.80
CA LYS A 249 16.21 -7.73 2.84
C LYS A 249 16.32 -6.87 4.10
N LYS A 250 16.97 -7.36 5.16
CA LYS A 250 17.04 -6.65 6.46
C LYS A 250 17.63 -5.25 6.33
N LYS A 251 18.67 -5.08 5.51
CA LYS A 251 19.31 -3.79 5.28
C LYS A 251 18.36 -2.77 4.64
N ILE A 252 17.54 -3.21 3.69
CA ILE A 252 16.56 -2.33 3.04
C ILE A 252 15.53 -1.82 4.05
N PHE A 253 14.99 -2.71 4.90
CA PHE A 253 14.07 -2.29 5.96
C PHE A 253 14.72 -1.37 7.00
N GLU A 254 16.00 -1.57 7.30
CA GLU A 254 16.75 -0.65 8.17
C GLU A 254 16.91 0.75 7.56
N GLU A 255 17.16 0.83 6.26
CA GLU A 255 17.24 2.09 5.52
C GLU A 255 15.88 2.80 5.50
N ILE A 256 14.78 2.09 5.25
CA ILE A 256 13.41 2.65 5.32
C ILE A 256 13.10 3.14 6.74
N GLU A 257 13.37 2.33 7.77
CA GLU A 257 13.17 2.71 9.18
C GLU A 257 13.85 4.04 9.49
N LYS A 258 15.14 4.17 9.13
CA LYS A 258 15.93 5.38 9.38
C LYS A 258 15.44 6.57 8.57
N GLU A 259 15.14 6.38 7.30
CA GLU A 259 14.65 7.47 6.43
C GLU A 259 13.35 8.05 6.96
N LYS A 260 12.37 7.18 7.23
CA LYS A 260 11.06 7.58 7.73
C LYS A 260 11.17 8.25 9.11
N PHE A 261 11.96 7.68 10.03
CA PHE A 261 12.20 8.29 11.33
C PHE A 261 12.89 9.66 11.23
N ASN A 262 13.84 9.83 10.31
CA ASN A 262 14.49 11.12 10.10
C ASN A 262 13.52 12.19 9.54
N ARG A 263 12.50 11.77 8.76
CA ARG A 263 11.44 12.68 8.30
C ARG A 263 10.61 13.19 9.48
N THR A 264 10.26 12.32 10.44
CA THR A 264 9.52 12.74 11.64
C THR A 264 10.28 13.79 12.46
N ASN A 265 11.61 13.66 12.59
CA ASN A 265 12.43 14.64 13.32
C ASN A 265 12.44 16.03 12.68
N LYS A 266 12.31 16.12 11.35
CA LYS A 266 12.21 17.41 10.67
C LYS A 266 10.90 18.14 10.99
N PHE A 267 9.81 17.40 11.12
CA PHE A 267 8.51 17.96 11.48
C PHE A 267 8.42 18.37 12.96
N ALA A 268 9.02 17.60 13.88
CA ALA A 268 9.04 17.93 15.29
C ALA A 268 9.79 19.24 15.62
N ASN A 269 10.68 19.69 14.72
CA ASN A 269 11.44 20.94 14.86
C ASN A 269 10.80 22.12 14.13
N THR A 270 9.70 21.93 13.41
CA THR A 270 8.86 23.02 12.91
C THR A 270 7.82 23.32 14.00
N GLU A 271 7.90 24.48 14.63
CA GLU A 271 6.90 24.96 15.59
C GLU A 271 5.51 24.91 14.91
N PHE A 272 4.58 24.17 15.50
CA PHE A 272 3.18 24.10 15.11
C PHE A 272 2.39 25.29 15.67
#